data_e3f14309a759311b3212772adeb44465
#
_entry.id   e3f14309a759311b3212772adeb44465
#
_cell.length_a   1.000
_cell.length_b   1.000
_cell.length_c   1.000
_cell.angle_alpha   90.00
_cell.angle_beta   90.00
_cell.angle_gamma   90.00
#
_symmetry.space_group_name_H-M   'P 1'
#
loop_
_entity.id
_entity.type
_entity.pdbx_description
1 polymer ?
#
loop_
_entity_poly.entity_id
_entity_poly.type
_entity_poly.pdbx_seq_one_letter_code
_entity_poly.pdbx_strand_id
1 'polypeptide(L)'
;AGAAVFVAAVVAVAGTLAWNARQAALADSEAQATRFVAGAEAALNRSLLAVDVLLASMDELLGLSNAMPKWLDPDTASQRLRGSARQNLMVRYVAVLDGSGKALASSDPAGASLSVQLPAGFLESVLEQPVSTLMVSEPVVSFASSENVLYFARHLRMADSSRVVAVAELPVSALSSVLVQGVDISGLQVTLERATGQLLLSVPNREDVTAPTLAPPIGNLADQGLARQAPARLTGEPSLVVFRPILYQDLRIAASIPLDAALAGWREQRDAIALTTALFIAMIFAAGVLALRYVDRMSQARLAIAQSKATLEQALESMVSGFLLLDSQQRVVQWNRQLETILPWLQGVIAPLMPFRSVLEATVEHLVPRLSDEERKRWVSQRLERQKHQPEPREQSYANGSTIQITERATPDGGLVISYHDVTALRKASTEIESLAFYDPLTNLPNRRLLMDRMQQVIAASVRSGQ
;
A
#
# COMPACT_ATOMS: atom_id res chain seq x y z
N ALA A 1 1.20 18.25 13.65
CA ALA A 1 2.65 18.15 13.40
C ALA A 1 3.12 16.68 13.28
N GLY A 2 2.84 15.79 14.26
CA GLY A 2 3.33 14.40 14.26
C GLY A 2 2.90 13.56 13.05
N ALA A 3 1.63 13.64 12.64
CA ALA A 3 1.12 12.89 11.48
C ALA A 3 1.79 13.32 10.16
N ALA A 4 2.09 14.63 10.01
CA ALA A 4 2.77 15.12 8.81
C ALA A 4 4.23 14.62 8.73
N VAL A 5 4.94 14.58 9.86
CA VAL A 5 6.29 14.00 9.93
C VAL A 5 6.29 12.52 9.62
N PHE A 6 5.29 11.79 10.12
CA PHE A 6 5.15 10.36 9.85
C PHE A 6 4.86 10.08 8.37
N VAL A 7 3.93 10.83 7.75
CA VAL A 7 3.65 10.71 6.31
C VAL A 7 4.89 11.04 5.48
N ALA A 8 5.64 12.09 5.83
CA ALA A 8 6.89 12.42 5.15
C ALA A 8 7.93 11.29 5.26
N ALA A 9 8.04 10.65 6.43
CA ALA A 9 8.92 9.49 6.61
C ALA A 9 8.50 8.29 5.76
N VAL A 10 7.21 7.99 5.68
CA VAL A 10 6.67 6.91 4.82
C VAL A 10 6.99 7.17 3.34
N VAL A 11 6.78 8.39 2.86
CA VAL A 11 7.09 8.78 1.47
C VAL A 11 8.59 8.68 1.22
N ALA A 12 9.45 9.10 2.15
CA ALA A 12 10.90 9.00 2.02
C ALA A 12 11.36 7.54 1.94
N VAL A 13 10.82 6.66 2.78
CA VAL A 13 11.12 5.23 2.74
C VAL A 13 10.66 4.60 1.42
N ALA A 14 9.44 4.90 0.96
CA ALA A 14 8.95 4.42 -0.33
C ALA A 14 9.82 4.90 -1.50
N GLY A 15 10.26 6.17 -1.47
CA GLY A 15 11.18 6.72 -2.45
C GLY A 15 12.54 6.03 -2.47
N THR A 16 13.13 5.76 -1.30
CA THR A 16 14.40 5.03 -1.21
C THR A 16 14.28 3.59 -1.69
N LEU A 17 13.19 2.91 -1.36
CA LEU A 17 12.90 1.55 -1.85
C LEU A 17 12.78 1.52 -3.38
N ALA A 18 12.01 2.44 -3.97
CA ALA A 18 11.86 2.53 -5.42
C ALA A 18 13.18 2.88 -6.12
N TRP A 19 14.00 3.74 -5.53
CA TRP A 19 15.32 4.07 -6.04
C TRP A 19 16.27 2.86 -6.01
N ASN A 20 16.35 2.15 -4.88
CA ASN A 20 17.19 0.97 -4.75
C ASN A 20 16.74 -0.15 -5.68
N ALA A 21 15.44 -0.37 -5.84
CA ALA A 21 14.89 -1.33 -6.79
C ALA A 21 15.26 -0.98 -8.25
N ARG A 22 15.29 0.32 -8.61
CA ARG A 22 15.73 0.78 -9.92
C ARG A 22 17.21 0.48 -10.15
N GLN A 23 18.06 0.77 -9.18
CA GLN A 23 19.50 0.50 -9.29
C GLN A 23 19.76 -1.01 -9.39
N ALA A 24 19.05 -1.81 -8.63
CA ALA A 24 19.17 -3.27 -8.68
C ALA A 24 18.74 -3.82 -10.07
N ALA A 25 17.63 -3.33 -10.64
CA ALA A 25 17.16 -3.74 -11.96
C ALA A 25 18.18 -3.39 -13.07
N LEU A 26 18.78 -2.20 -13.00
CA LEU A 26 19.83 -1.81 -13.95
C LEU A 26 21.07 -2.70 -13.79
N ALA A 27 21.56 -2.91 -12.58
CA ALA A 27 22.74 -3.73 -12.33
C ALA A 27 22.53 -5.19 -12.75
N ASP A 28 21.33 -5.75 -12.55
CA ASP A 28 21.00 -7.09 -13.01
C ASP A 28 20.98 -7.17 -14.54
N SER A 29 20.36 -6.21 -15.22
CA SER A 29 20.34 -6.13 -16.68
C SER A 29 21.74 -5.93 -17.28
N GLU A 30 22.59 -5.12 -16.64
CA GLU A 30 24.01 -4.96 -17.01
C GLU A 30 24.79 -6.28 -16.87
N ALA A 31 24.60 -6.98 -15.77
CA ALA A 31 25.24 -8.27 -15.54
C ALA A 31 24.72 -9.33 -16.55
N GLN A 32 23.43 -9.30 -16.87
CA GLN A 32 22.83 -10.20 -17.85
C GLN A 32 23.36 -9.95 -19.24
N ALA A 33 23.43 -8.68 -19.69
CA ALA A 33 24.00 -8.30 -20.97
C ALA A 33 25.48 -8.70 -21.08
N THR A 34 26.25 -8.48 -20.02
CA THR A 34 27.69 -8.82 -19.99
C THR A 34 27.91 -10.33 -20.06
N ARG A 35 27.14 -11.13 -19.31
CA ARG A 35 27.19 -12.59 -19.40
C ARG A 35 26.79 -13.11 -20.76
N PHE A 36 25.74 -12.53 -21.33
CA PHE A 36 25.28 -12.89 -22.66
C PHE A 36 26.36 -12.65 -23.72
N VAL A 37 26.94 -11.45 -23.77
CA VAL A 37 27.96 -11.09 -24.79
C VAL A 37 29.19 -11.98 -24.63
N ALA A 38 29.63 -12.29 -23.42
CA ALA A 38 30.73 -13.22 -23.17
C ALA A 38 30.45 -14.65 -23.68
N GLY A 39 29.20 -15.13 -23.45
CA GLY A 39 28.77 -16.43 -23.99
C GLY A 39 28.69 -16.43 -25.51
N ALA A 40 28.14 -15.38 -26.10
CA ALA A 40 28.00 -15.22 -27.55
C ALA A 40 29.38 -15.08 -28.24
N GLU A 41 30.32 -14.32 -27.64
CA GLU A 41 31.73 -14.28 -28.07
C GLU A 41 32.36 -15.68 -28.12
N ALA A 42 32.23 -16.43 -27.02
CA ALA A 42 32.82 -17.77 -26.96
C ALA A 42 32.18 -18.76 -27.97
N ALA A 43 30.86 -18.63 -28.20
CA ALA A 43 30.16 -19.45 -29.20
C ALA A 43 30.57 -19.11 -30.63
N LEU A 44 30.65 -17.81 -30.96
CA LEU A 44 31.16 -17.36 -32.26
C LEU A 44 32.60 -17.76 -32.50
N ASN A 45 33.50 -17.55 -31.52
CA ASN A 45 34.88 -17.92 -31.65
C ASN A 45 35.04 -19.41 -31.93
N ARG A 46 34.28 -20.29 -31.24
CA ARG A 46 34.29 -21.74 -31.52
C ARG A 46 33.78 -22.06 -32.94
N SER A 47 32.72 -21.42 -33.36
CA SER A 47 32.12 -21.67 -34.67
C SER A 47 33.05 -21.20 -35.81
N LEU A 48 33.59 -20.00 -35.67
CA LEU A 48 34.51 -19.44 -36.68
C LEU A 48 35.86 -20.20 -36.69
N LEU A 49 36.37 -20.64 -35.56
CA LEU A 49 37.56 -21.51 -35.47
C LEU A 49 37.33 -22.84 -36.19
N ALA A 50 36.13 -23.44 -36.06
CA ALA A 50 35.79 -24.66 -36.78
C ALA A 50 35.80 -24.47 -38.29
N VAL A 51 35.32 -23.30 -38.79
CA VAL A 51 35.37 -22.92 -40.21
C VAL A 51 36.82 -22.66 -40.63
N ASP A 52 37.61 -21.97 -39.85
CA ASP A 52 39.00 -21.68 -40.13
C ASP A 52 39.86 -22.95 -40.27
N VAL A 53 39.69 -23.89 -39.32
CA VAL A 53 40.34 -25.20 -39.35
C VAL A 53 39.90 -26.00 -40.58
N LEU A 54 38.58 -25.97 -40.91
CA LEU A 54 38.07 -26.62 -42.12
C LEU A 54 38.76 -26.07 -43.38
N LEU A 55 38.80 -24.73 -43.54
CA LEU A 55 39.45 -24.14 -44.68
C LEU A 55 40.97 -24.34 -44.68
N ALA A 56 41.64 -24.32 -43.55
CA ALA A 56 43.08 -24.61 -43.41
C ALA A 56 43.42 -26.05 -43.79
N SER A 57 42.56 -27.01 -43.41
CA SER A 57 42.76 -28.45 -43.70
C SER A 57 42.66 -28.79 -45.20
N MET A 58 42.15 -27.88 -45.99
CA MET A 58 42.01 -28.11 -47.46
C MET A 58 43.34 -28.25 -48.18
N ASP A 59 44.40 -27.64 -47.67
CA ASP A 59 45.75 -27.86 -48.20
C ASP A 59 46.14 -29.35 -48.13
N GLU A 60 45.95 -29.95 -46.98
CA GLU A 60 46.27 -31.36 -46.77
C GLU A 60 45.24 -32.27 -47.45
N LEU A 61 43.94 -31.95 -47.38
CA LEU A 61 42.83 -32.74 -47.97
C LEU A 61 42.99 -32.89 -49.48
N LEU A 62 43.38 -31.83 -50.17
CA LEU A 62 43.56 -31.77 -51.60
C LEU A 62 44.98 -32.02 -52.05
N GLY A 63 45.95 -31.96 -51.15
CA GLY A 63 47.38 -32.11 -51.41
C GLY A 63 47.97 -30.99 -52.26
N LEU A 64 47.54 -29.74 -52.01
CA LEU A 64 47.92 -28.54 -52.79
C LEU A 64 49.42 -28.25 -52.68
N SER A 65 50.06 -28.51 -51.60
CA SER A 65 51.49 -28.30 -51.32
C SER A 65 52.39 -29.42 -51.87
N ASN A 66 51.83 -30.52 -52.44
CA ASN A 66 52.59 -31.59 -52.96
C ASN A 66 53.01 -31.34 -54.43
N ALA A 67 54.26 -31.76 -54.80
CA ALA A 67 54.80 -31.61 -56.17
C ALA A 67 53.99 -32.30 -57.25
N MET A 68 53.16 -33.29 -56.91
CA MET A 68 52.10 -33.85 -57.74
C MET A 68 50.77 -33.72 -57.03
N PRO A 69 49.95 -32.71 -57.38
CA PRO A 69 48.68 -32.47 -56.71
C PRO A 69 47.70 -33.65 -56.96
N LYS A 70 47.21 -34.27 -55.89
CA LYS A 70 46.21 -35.37 -55.95
C LYS A 70 44.84 -34.90 -56.45
N TRP A 71 44.65 -33.61 -56.69
CA TRP A 71 43.35 -33.01 -57.12
C TRP A 71 43.24 -32.77 -58.61
N LEU A 72 44.09 -33.38 -59.42
CA LEU A 72 44.05 -33.27 -60.88
C LEU A 72 42.73 -33.70 -61.48
N ASP A 73 41.89 -34.45 -60.72
CA ASP A 73 40.50 -34.78 -61.09
C ASP A 73 39.52 -33.91 -60.26
N PRO A 74 38.85 -32.93 -60.87
CA PRO A 74 37.89 -32.06 -60.20
C PRO A 74 36.76 -32.80 -59.48
N ASP A 75 36.33 -33.95 -59.99
CA ASP A 75 35.25 -34.74 -59.38
C ASP A 75 35.72 -35.39 -58.08
N THR A 76 36.93 -35.93 -58.04
CA THR A 76 37.54 -36.49 -56.81
C THR A 76 37.76 -35.38 -55.77
N ALA A 77 38.22 -34.21 -56.15
CA ALA A 77 38.38 -33.07 -55.26
C ALA A 77 37.02 -32.62 -54.69
N SER A 78 36.03 -32.48 -55.54
CA SER A 78 34.65 -32.12 -55.12
C SER A 78 34.02 -33.13 -54.20
N GLN A 79 34.29 -34.42 -54.40
CA GLN A 79 33.80 -35.49 -53.49
C GLN A 79 34.44 -35.38 -52.10
N ARG A 80 35.72 -35.08 -51.97
CA ARG A 80 36.39 -34.88 -50.72
C ARG A 80 35.89 -33.66 -49.99
N LEU A 81 35.69 -32.53 -50.71
CA LEU A 81 35.09 -31.33 -50.18
C LEU A 81 33.68 -31.55 -49.65
N ARG A 82 32.87 -32.34 -50.34
CA ARG A 82 31.52 -32.73 -49.87
C ARG A 82 31.59 -33.51 -48.53
N GLY A 83 32.52 -34.40 -48.41
CA GLY A 83 32.75 -35.17 -47.15
C GLY A 83 33.10 -34.22 -45.99
N SER A 84 33.99 -33.28 -46.23
CA SER A 84 34.47 -32.32 -45.22
C SER A 84 33.38 -31.29 -44.86
N ALA A 85 32.63 -30.74 -45.84
CA ALA A 85 31.56 -29.79 -45.60
C ALA A 85 30.40 -30.39 -44.74
N ARG A 86 30.07 -31.68 -44.96
CA ARG A 86 29.01 -32.40 -44.17
C ARG A 86 29.37 -32.55 -42.71
N GLN A 87 30.61 -32.46 -42.33
CA GLN A 87 31.07 -32.54 -40.91
C GLN A 87 30.85 -31.22 -40.18
N ASN A 88 30.61 -30.13 -40.87
CA ASN A 88 30.35 -28.82 -40.27
C ASN A 88 28.94 -28.35 -40.61
N LEU A 89 28.02 -28.44 -39.66
CA LEU A 89 26.61 -28.13 -39.82
C LEU A 89 26.34 -26.66 -40.18
N MET A 90 27.29 -25.77 -39.95
CA MET A 90 27.10 -24.35 -40.23
C MET A 90 27.49 -23.96 -41.64
N VAL A 91 28.30 -24.76 -42.29
CA VAL A 91 28.83 -24.51 -43.63
C VAL A 91 27.85 -25.12 -44.63
N ARG A 92 27.30 -24.29 -45.51
CA ARG A 92 26.41 -24.76 -46.57
C ARG A 92 27.21 -25.41 -47.66
N TYR A 93 28.27 -24.73 -48.12
CA TYR A 93 29.15 -25.31 -49.10
C TYR A 93 30.57 -24.74 -49.02
N VAL A 94 31.53 -25.45 -49.61
CA VAL A 94 32.91 -25.07 -49.68
C VAL A 94 33.42 -25.19 -51.09
N ALA A 95 34.25 -24.25 -51.50
CA ALA A 95 34.92 -24.25 -52.78
C ALA A 95 36.41 -23.84 -52.67
N VAL A 96 37.20 -24.24 -53.68
CA VAL A 96 38.55 -23.71 -53.90
C VAL A 96 38.54 -22.98 -55.22
N LEU A 97 38.96 -21.72 -55.19
CA LEU A 97 38.99 -20.82 -56.33
C LEU A 97 40.45 -20.53 -56.71
N ASP A 98 40.65 -20.32 -58.02
CA ASP A 98 41.92 -19.79 -58.50
C ASP A 98 41.99 -18.25 -58.30
N GLY A 99 43.12 -17.65 -58.67
CA GLY A 99 43.33 -16.19 -58.58
C GLY A 99 42.37 -15.33 -59.43
N SER A 100 41.68 -15.93 -60.38
CA SER A 100 40.65 -15.27 -61.19
C SER A 100 39.23 -15.41 -60.64
N GLY A 101 39.03 -16.18 -59.54
CA GLY A 101 37.74 -16.49 -58.96
C GLY A 101 37.00 -17.67 -59.59
N LYS A 102 37.66 -18.40 -60.50
CA LYS A 102 37.11 -19.61 -61.10
C LYS A 102 37.22 -20.78 -60.09
N ALA A 103 36.11 -21.51 -59.92
CA ALA A 103 36.09 -22.68 -59.06
C ALA A 103 36.92 -23.83 -59.65
N LEU A 104 37.90 -24.27 -58.90
CA LEU A 104 38.70 -25.44 -59.19
C LEU A 104 38.07 -26.72 -58.70
N ALA A 105 37.41 -26.66 -57.53
CA ALA A 105 36.63 -27.74 -56.93
C ALA A 105 35.56 -27.15 -56.02
N SER A 106 34.42 -27.86 -55.87
CA SER A 106 33.29 -27.40 -55.03
C SER A 106 32.58 -28.60 -54.39
N SER A 107 32.13 -28.44 -53.17
CA SER A 107 31.29 -29.40 -52.46
C SER A 107 29.83 -29.41 -52.97
N ASP A 108 29.41 -28.46 -53.75
CA ASP A 108 28.10 -28.36 -54.36
C ASP A 108 27.92 -29.42 -55.46
N PRO A 109 26.92 -30.28 -55.41
CA PRO A 109 26.69 -31.28 -56.46
C PRO A 109 26.30 -30.69 -57.84
N ALA A 110 25.67 -29.53 -57.81
CA ALA A 110 25.31 -28.78 -59.08
C ALA A 110 26.49 -27.98 -59.61
N GLY A 111 27.54 -28.03 -59.04
CA GLY A 111 28.69 -27.31 -58.69
C GLY A 111 29.64 -26.77 -59.67
N ALA A 112 29.65 -27.04 -60.85
CA ALA A 112 30.62 -26.44 -61.79
C ALA A 112 30.08 -25.19 -62.48
N SER A 113 28.79 -24.85 -62.33
CA SER A 113 28.17 -23.76 -63.08
C SER A 113 27.70 -22.54 -62.26
N LEU A 114 27.57 -22.73 -60.91
CA LEU A 114 27.30 -21.63 -59.98
C LEU A 114 28.64 -21.08 -59.48
N SER A 115 29.18 -20.12 -60.19
CA SER A 115 30.30 -19.34 -59.70
C SER A 115 29.97 -18.78 -58.34
N VAL A 116 30.85 -18.97 -57.35
CA VAL A 116 30.80 -18.30 -56.05
C VAL A 116 30.72 -16.82 -56.31
N GLN A 117 29.61 -16.18 -55.97
CA GLN A 117 29.46 -14.74 -56.14
C GLN A 117 30.05 -14.05 -54.90
N LEU A 118 31.34 -13.95 -54.86
CA LEU A 118 32.01 -13.16 -53.86
C LEU A 118 31.70 -11.66 -54.09
N PRO A 119 31.61 -10.86 -53.01
CA PRO A 119 31.55 -9.42 -53.15
C PRO A 119 32.75 -8.90 -53.93
N ALA A 120 32.51 -7.80 -54.66
CA ALA A 120 33.58 -7.16 -55.48
C ALA A 120 34.77 -6.78 -54.58
N GLY A 121 36.00 -7.09 -55.04
CA GLY A 121 37.23 -6.79 -54.32
C GLY A 121 37.55 -7.72 -53.15
N PHE A 122 36.63 -8.65 -52.74
CA PHE A 122 36.89 -9.54 -51.62
C PHE A 122 37.98 -10.58 -51.95
N LEU A 123 37.96 -11.15 -53.13
CA LEU A 123 38.96 -12.12 -53.56
C LEU A 123 40.36 -11.52 -53.57
N GLU A 124 40.49 -10.32 -54.13
CA GLU A 124 41.74 -9.58 -54.16
C GLU A 124 42.27 -9.31 -52.76
N SER A 125 41.36 -8.85 -51.88
CA SER A 125 41.75 -8.58 -50.48
C SER A 125 42.24 -9.80 -49.75
N VAL A 126 41.70 -11.00 -50.01
CA VAL A 126 42.19 -12.26 -49.46
C VAL A 126 43.53 -12.67 -50.02
N LEU A 127 43.79 -12.49 -51.32
CA LEU A 127 45.05 -12.80 -51.98
C LEU A 127 46.18 -11.85 -51.60
N GLU A 128 45.91 -10.60 -51.31
CA GLU A 128 46.89 -9.59 -50.92
C GLU A 128 47.35 -9.78 -49.46
N GLN A 129 46.67 -10.56 -48.63
CA GLN A 129 47.11 -10.77 -47.28
C GLN A 129 48.48 -11.45 -47.23
N PRO A 130 49.46 -10.92 -46.43
CA PRO A 130 50.78 -11.51 -46.35
C PRO A 130 50.78 -12.87 -45.61
N VAL A 131 49.83 -13.05 -44.69
CA VAL A 131 49.67 -14.28 -43.91
C VAL A 131 48.27 -14.85 -44.20
N SER A 132 48.21 -16.17 -44.35
CA SER A 132 46.91 -16.86 -44.57
C SER A 132 46.09 -16.83 -43.29
N THR A 133 45.18 -15.84 -43.19
CA THR A 133 44.19 -15.65 -42.10
C THR A 133 42.78 -15.78 -42.64
N LEU A 134 41.85 -16.19 -41.79
CA LEU A 134 40.44 -16.20 -42.13
C LEU A 134 39.93 -14.77 -42.32
N MET A 135 39.35 -14.51 -43.47
CA MET A 135 38.67 -13.29 -43.78
C MET A 135 37.18 -13.52 -43.98
N VAL A 136 36.34 -12.53 -43.62
CA VAL A 136 34.89 -12.58 -43.68
C VAL A 136 34.41 -11.54 -44.67
N SER A 137 33.52 -11.92 -45.59
CA SER A 137 32.95 -11.00 -46.58
C SER A 137 31.88 -10.06 -45.96
N GLU A 138 31.44 -9.10 -46.74
CA GLU A 138 30.16 -8.45 -46.53
C GLU A 138 29.01 -9.45 -46.73
N PRO A 139 27.85 -9.27 -46.04
CA PRO A 139 26.68 -10.10 -46.29
C PRO A 139 26.18 -9.86 -47.74
N VAL A 140 25.92 -10.94 -48.42
CA VAL A 140 25.35 -10.94 -49.77
C VAL A 140 24.18 -11.89 -49.86
N VAL A 141 23.27 -11.62 -50.79
CA VAL A 141 22.18 -12.55 -51.07
C VAL A 141 22.71 -13.65 -51.99
N SER A 142 22.69 -14.91 -51.51
CA SER A 142 23.06 -16.06 -52.32
C SER A 142 21.96 -16.29 -53.38
N PHE A 143 22.35 -16.32 -54.68
CA PHE A 143 21.39 -16.61 -55.73
C PHE A 143 20.85 -18.04 -55.71
N ALA A 144 21.62 -18.97 -55.14
CA ALA A 144 21.21 -20.36 -55.04
C ALA A 144 20.11 -20.59 -53.98
N SER A 145 20.11 -19.82 -52.88
CA SER A 145 19.21 -20.00 -51.75
C SER A 145 18.28 -18.82 -51.47
N SER A 146 18.53 -17.69 -52.12
CA SER A 146 17.84 -16.42 -51.83
C SER A 146 17.94 -15.96 -50.39
N GLU A 147 18.96 -16.41 -49.68
CA GLU A 147 19.22 -16.05 -48.29
C GLU A 147 20.48 -15.18 -48.16
N ASN A 148 20.53 -14.38 -47.11
CA ASN A 148 21.76 -13.66 -46.78
C ASN A 148 22.82 -14.64 -46.28
N VAL A 149 24.00 -14.58 -46.87
CA VAL A 149 25.15 -15.41 -46.59
C VAL A 149 26.39 -14.55 -46.32
N LEU A 150 27.33 -15.13 -45.58
CA LEU A 150 28.69 -14.59 -45.41
C LEU A 150 29.65 -15.61 -46.02
N TYR A 151 30.63 -15.10 -46.79
CA TYR A 151 31.73 -15.90 -47.24
C TYR A 151 32.90 -15.75 -46.31
N PHE A 152 33.43 -16.91 -45.88
CA PHE A 152 34.64 -17.04 -45.10
C PHE A 152 35.72 -17.58 -46.03
N ALA A 153 36.82 -16.88 -46.14
CA ALA A 153 37.87 -17.23 -47.09
C ALA A 153 39.25 -17.09 -46.48
N ARG A 154 40.16 -17.96 -46.96
CA ARG A 154 41.59 -17.84 -46.70
C ARG A 154 42.40 -18.28 -47.94
N HIS A 155 43.57 -17.67 -48.18
CA HIS A 155 44.41 -18.11 -49.26
C HIS A 155 45.25 -19.33 -48.83
N LEU A 156 45.46 -20.27 -49.74
CA LEU A 156 46.34 -21.41 -49.60
C LEU A 156 47.42 -21.31 -50.63
N ARG A 157 48.58 -21.88 -50.33
CA ARG A 157 49.76 -21.83 -51.25
C ARG A 157 49.87 -23.16 -51.93
N MET A 158 50.01 -23.15 -53.25
CA MET A 158 50.29 -24.32 -54.08
C MET A 158 51.78 -24.63 -54.19
N ALA A 159 52.14 -25.83 -54.61
CA ALA A 159 53.54 -26.26 -54.82
C ALA A 159 54.34 -25.37 -55.80
N ASP A 160 53.67 -24.77 -56.77
CA ASP A 160 54.23 -23.83 -57.73
C ASP A 160 54.32 -22.37 -57.21
N SER A 161 54.07 -22.15 -55.91
CA SER A 161 54.01 -20.86 -55.25
C SER A 161 52.80 -20.00 -55.66
N SER A 162 51.92 -20.45 -56.51
CA SER A 162 50.65 -19.76 -56.81
C SER A 162 49.74 -19.81 -55.59
N ARG A 163 48.79 -18.86 -55.51
CA ARG A 163 47.81 -18.79 -54.41
C ARG A 163 46.44 -19.18 -54.94
N VAL A 164 45.75 -20.01 -54.19
CA VAL A 164 44.34 -20.36 -54.38
C VAL A 164 43.55 -19.93 -53.14
N VAL A 165 42.28 -19.74 -53.26
CA VAL A 165 41.44 -19.28 -52.14
C VAL A 165 40.43 -20.37 -51.79
N ALA A 166 40.52 -20.87 -50.55
CA ALA A 166 39.46 -21.72 -50.00
C ALA A 166 38.35 -20.83 -49.42
N VAL A 167 37.14 -21.10 -49.84
CA VAL A 167 35.93 -20.32 -49.49
C VAL A 167 34.87 -21.22 -48.88
N ALA A 168 34.25 -20.80 -47.77
CA ALA A 168 33.09 -21.42 -47.18
C ALA A 168 31.91 -20.44 -47.20
N GLU A 169 30.72 -20.91 -47.56
CA GLU A 169 29.48 -20.17 -47.49
C GLU A 169 28.73 -20.52 -46.22
N LEU A 170 28.44 -19.52 -45.38
CA LEU A 170 27.68 -19.68 -44.16
C LEU A 170 26.38 -18.82 -44.24
N PRO A 171 25.19 -19.40 -44.07
CA PRO A 171 23.95 -18.63 -43.95
C PRO A 171 24.00 -17.76 -42.68
N VAL A 172 23.57 -16.49 -42.82
CA VAL A 172 23.44 -15.58 -41.68
C VAL A 172 22.49 -16.14 -40.64
N SER A 173 21.44 -16.86 -41.09
CA SER A 173 20.47 -17.53 -40.21
C SER A 173 21.13 -18.62 -39.30
N ALA A 174 22.12 -19.34 -39.79
CA ALA A 174 22.86 -20.34 -39.05
C ALA A 174 23.71 -19.67 -37.95
N LEU A 175 24.41 -18.57 -38.25
CA LEU A 175 25.16 -17.82 -37.25
C LEU A 175 24.26 -17.14 -36.21
N SER A 176 23.11 -16.58 -36.64
CA SER A 176 22.15 -15.95 -35.77
C SER A 176 21.54 -16.95 -34.77
N SER A 177 21.28 -18.18 -35.22
CA SER A 177 20.72 -19.22 -34.34
C SER A 177 21.66 -19.61 -33.21
N VAL A 178 22.98 -19.61 -33.47
CA VAL A 178 24.01 -19.87 -32.43
C VAL A 178 24.01 -18.77 -31.36
N LEU A 179 23.74 -17.53 -31.76
CA LEU A 179 23.76 -16.39 -30.83
C LEU A 179 22.55 -16.35 -29.92
N VAL A 180 21.39 -16.82 -30.36
CA VAL A 180 20.11 -16.68 -29.63
C VAL A 180 19.69 -17.96 -28.91
N GLN A 181 20.37 -19.06 -29.12
CA GLN A 181 20.01 -20.34 -28.54
C GLN A 181 19.99 -20.30 -27.01
N GLY A 182 18.80 -20.50 -26.41
CA GLY A 182 18.60 -20.56 -24.96
C GLY A 182 18.61 -19.19 -24.24
N VAL A 183 18.37 -18.11 -24.98
CA VAL A 183 18.35 -16.76 -24.43
C VAL A 183 16.93 -16.22 -24.37
N ASP A 184 16.46 -15.92 -23.14
CA ASP A 184 15.18 -15.24 -22.89
C ASP A 184 15.47 -13.88 -22.26
N ILE A 185 15.87 -12.92 -23.09
CA ILE A 185 16.09 -11.53 -22.68
C ILE A 185 15.17 -10.64 -23.50
N SER A 186 14.18 -10.03 -22.84
CA SER A 186 13.21 -9.18 -23.49
C SER A 186 13.87 -8.00 -24.20
N GLY A 187 13.57 -7.83 -25.49
CA GLY A 187 14.05 -6.71 -26.27
C GLY A 187 15.55 -6.76 -26.63
N LEU A 188 16.23 -7.88 -26.38
CA LEU A 188 17.62 -8.04 -26.73
C LEU A 188 17.85 -7.84 -28.23
N GLN A 189 18.81 -6.98 -28.56
CA GLN A 189 19.30 -6.79 -29.90
C GLN A 189 20.79 -7.18 -29.92
N VAL A 190 21.18 -8.00 -30.91
CA VAL A 190 22.56 -8.45 -31.07
C VAL A 190 23.06 -8.03 -32.43
N THR A 191 24.27 -7.50 -32.53
CA THR A 191 24.93 -7.18 -33.78
C THR A 191 26.31 -7.81 -33.81
N LEU A 192 26.69 -8.31 -34.99
CA LEU A 192 28.09 -8.61 -35.35
C LEU A 192 28.54 -7.56 -36.36
N GLU A 193 29.53 -6.79 -36.01
CA GLU A 193 30.01 -5.63 -36.76
C GLU A 193 31.50 -5.68 -36.98
N ARG A 194 31.98 -5.02 -38.04
CA ARG A 194 33.41 -4.64 -38.14
C ARG A 194 33.70 -3.45 -37.23
N ALA A 195 34.97 -3.26 -36.87
CA ALA A 195 35.38 -2.08 -36.11
C ALA A 195 35.01 -0.75 -36.78
N THR A 196 34.88 -0.74 -38.09
CA THR A 196 34.38 0.39 -38.91
C THR A 196 32.92 0.70 -38.75
N GLY A 197 32.15 -0.18 -38.05
CA GLY A 197 30.68 -0.07 -37.91
C GLY A 197 29.90 -0.81 -38.97
N GLN A 198 30.53 -1.50 -39.93
CA GLN A 198 29.83 -2.28 -40.94
C GLN A 198 29.12 -3.47 -40.30
N LEU A 199 27.81 -3.56 -40.46
CA LEU A 199 26.98 -4.64 -39.93
C LEU A 199 27.13 -5.90 -40.78
N LEU A 200 27.42 -7.03 -40.16
CA LEU A 200 27.52 -8.33 -40.82
C LEU A 200 26.27 -9.19 -40.56
N LEU A 201 25.74 -9.16 -39.33
CA LEU A 201 24.47 -9.79 -38.98
C LEU A 201 23.82 -9.07 -37.81
N SER A 202 22.52 -9.23 -37.68
CA SER A 202 21.74 -8.72 -36.56
C SER A 202 20.67 -9.70 -36.09
N VAL A 203 20.36 -9.60 -34.81
CA VAL A 203 19.19 -10.29 -34.20
C VAL A 203 18.42 -9.24 -33.40
N PRO A 204 17.15 -9.00 -33.74
CA PRO A 204 16.39 -9.56 -34.84
C PRO A 204 17.00 -9.22 -36.22
N ASN A 205 16.79 -10.11 -37.17
CA ASN A 205 17.31 -9.92 -38.52
C ASN A 205 16.60 -8.72 -39.18
N ARG A 206 17.40 -7.79 -39.72
CA ARG A 206 16.89 -6.67 -40.52
C ARG A 206 17.11 -7.00 -42.02
N GLU A 207 16.03 -7.35 -42.68
CA GLU A 207 16.05 -7.68 -44.11
C GLU A 207 16.21 -6.43 -45.01
N ASP A 208 15.94 -5.25 -44.45
CA ASP A 208 15.79 -4.02 -45.23
C ASP A 208 17.11 -3.35 -45.64
N VAL A 209 18.26 -3.84 -45.16
CA VAL A 209 19.52 -3.10 -45.35
C VAL A 209 20.67 -4.05 -45.72
N THR A 210 21.12 -3.97 -46.91
CA THR A 210 22.35 -4.66 -47.37
C THR A 210 23.57 -3.93 -46.81
N ALA A 211 24.24 -4.54 -45.83
CA ALA A 211 25.48 -4.09 -45.16
C ALA A 211 25.48 -2.61 -44.70
N PRO A 212 24.54 -2.18 -43.83
CA PRO A 212 24.52 -0.81 -43.30
C PRO A 212 25.75 -0.55 -42.43
N THR A 213 26.27 0.67 -42.52
CA THR A 213 27.30 1.15 -41.59
C THR A 213 26.60 1.81 -40.41
N LEU A 214 26.74 1.21 -39.17
CA LEU A 214 26.19 1.75 -37.96
C LEU A 214 27.06 2.86 -37.38
N ALA A 215 26.47 3.96 -37.02
CA ALA A 215 27.17 5.10 -36.40
C ALA A 215 26.85 5.23 -34.91
N PRO A 216 27.81 5.60 -34.08
CA PRO A 216 29.24 5.70 -34.33
C PRO A 216 29.90 4.32 -34.51
N PRO A 217 31.06 4.25 -35.20
CA PRO A 217 31.79 3.00 -35.35
C PRO A 217 32.11 2.39 -33.99
N ILE A 218 31.88 1.07 -33.82
CA ILE A 218 32.08 0.38 -32.56
C ILE A 218 33.56 0.34 -32.12
N GLY A 219 34.48 0.45 -33.06
CA GLY A 219 35.90 0.52 -32.79
C GLY A 219 36.33 1.74 -31.98
N ASN A 220 35.60 2.81 -32.01
CA ASN A 220 35.87 4.07 -31.31
C ASN A 220 35.33 4.07 -29.86
N LEU A 221 34.55 3.04 -29.47
CA LEU A 221 34.02 2.93 -28.13
C LEU A 221 35.07 2.36 -27.19
N ALA A 222 35.45 3.12 -26.16
CA ALA A 222 36.30 2.63 -25.06
C ALA A 222 35.48 1.65 -24.19
N ASP A 223 36.14 0.87 -23.30
CA ASP A 223 35.53 -0.03 -22.30
C ASP A 223 34.90 -1.32 -22.88
N GLN A 224 35.73 -2.15 -23.45
CA GLN A 224 35.36 -3.47 -23.92
C GLN A 224 34.89 -4.36 -22.76
N GLY A 225 33.71 -4.95 -22.94
CA GLY A 225 33.12 -5.89 -21.98
C GLY A 225 32.38 -5.30 -20.78
N LEU A 226 32.30 -3.98 -20.67
CA LEU A 226 31.50 -3.30 -19.67
C LEU A 226 30.20 -2.77 -20.29
N ALA A 227 29.11 -2.90 -19.55
CA ALA A 227 27.83 -2.32 -19.93
C ALA A 227 27.86 -0.79 -19.79
N ARG A 228 27.29 -0.09 -20.76
CA ARG A 228 27.10 1.36 -20.72
C ARG A 228 25.72 1.74 -21.22
N GLN A 229 25.23 2.88 -20.79
CA GLN A 229 24.06 3.48 -21.38
C GLN A 229 24.46 4.21 -22.66
N ALA A 230 23.94 3.73 -23.77
CA ALA A 230 24.19 4.29 -25.10
C ALA A 230 22.98 4.01 -25.99
N PRO A 231 22.85 4.68 -27.15
CA PRO A 231 21.84 4.30 -28.14
C PRO A 231 22.03 2.87 -28.63
N ALA A 232 20.91 2.11 -28.70
CA ALA A 232 20.90 0.77 -29.28
C ALA A 232 21.50 0.77 -30.67
N ARG A 233 22.29 -0.26 -31.01
CA ARG A 233 22.99 -0.32 -32.30
C ARG A 233 22.04 -0.36 -33.49
N LEU A 234 20.88 -1.01 -33.36
CA LEU A 234 19.93 -1.16 -34.48
C LEU A 234 18.83 -0.09 -34.50
N THR A 235 18.29 0.28 -33.34
CA THR A 235 17.10 1.16 -33.25
C THR A 235 17.44 2.59 -32.85
N GLY A 236 18.61 2.82 -32.22
CA GLY A 236 18.99 4.13 -31.70
C GLY A 236 18.29 4.48 -30.36
N GLU A 237 17.46 3.60 -29.80
CA GLU A 237 16.77 3.83 -28.53
C GLU A 237 17.76 3.82 -27.36
N PRO A 238 17.47 4.56 -26.25
CA PRO A 238 18.27 4.50 -25.04
C PRO A 238 18.37 3.07 -24.51
N SER A 239 19.59 2.53 -24.42
CA SER A 239 19.82 1.12 -24.13
C SER A 239 21.04 0.90 -23.25
N LEU A 240 21.12 -0.28 -22.63
CA LEU A 240 22.33 -0.83 -22.09
C LEU A 240 23.07 -1.54 -23.22
N VAL A 241 24.28 -1.09 -23.57
CA VAL A 241 25.07 -1.65 -24.66
C VAL A 241 26.36 -2.23 -24.11
N VAL A 242 26.61 -3.48 -24.46
CA VAL A 242 27.86 -4.20 -24.15
C VAL A 242 28.45 -4.71 -25.46
N PHE A 243 29.76 -4.60 -25.64
CA PHE A 243 30.41 -5.16 -26.80
C PHE A 243 31.75 -5.80 -26.44
N ARG A 244 32.16 -6.80 -27.23
CA ARG A 244 33.43 -7.49 -27.10
C ARG A 244 34.05 -7.77 -28.47
N PRO A 245 35.39 -7.74 -28.59
CA PRO A 245 36.06 -8.24 -29.77
C PRO A 245 35.93 -9.76 -29.82
N ILE A 246 35.88 -10.33 -31.03
CA ILE A 246 36.03 -11.76 -31.23
C ILE A 246 37.49 -12.08 -31.66
N LEU A 247 37.82 -13.37 -31.73
CA LEU A 247 39.16 -13.83 -32.01
C LEU A 247 39.74 -13.31 -33.37
N TYR A 248 38.83 -13.14 -34.33
CA TYR A 248 39.22 -12.68 -35.68
C TYR A 248 39.23 -11.17 -35.73
N GLN A 249 40.34 -10.66 -36.32
CA GLN A 249 40.61 -9.22 -36.38
C GLN A 249 39.44 -8.45 -36.98
N ASP A 250 39.19 -7.28 -36.39
CA ASP A 250 38.23 -6.32 -36.86
C ASP A 250 36.73 -6.66 -36.59
N LEU A 251 36.43 -7.86 -36.07
CA LEU A 251 35.05 -8.24 -35.74
C LEU A 251 34.72 -8.02 -34.25
N ARG A 252 33.52 -7.48 -34.01
CA ARG A 252 33.01 -7.22 -32.68
C ARG A 252 31.57 -7.67 -32.57
N ILE A 253 31.22 -8.26 -31.44
CA ILE A 253 29.83 -8.56 -31.10
C ILE A 253 29.36 -7.52 -30.12
N ALA A 254 28.15 -7.00 -30.33
CA ALA A 254 27.48 -6.10 -29.41
C ALA A 254 26.08 -6.62 -29.06
N ALA A 255 25.67 -6.41 -27.81
CA ALA A 255 24.31 -6.59 -27.35
C ALA A 255 23.77 -5.27 -26.84
N SER A 256 22.52 -4.97 -27.19
CA SER A 256 21.78 -3.80 -26.71
C SER A 256 20.48 -4.26 -26.08
N ILE A 257 20.23 -3.84 -24.83
CA ILE A 257 18.97 -4.07 -24.13
C ILE A 257 18.32 -2.71 -23.91
N PRO A 258 17.15 -2.42 -24.50
CA PRO A 258 16.44 -1.15 -24.30
C PRO A 258 16.21 -0.88 -22.81
N LEU A 259 16.43 0.35 -22.34
CA LEU A 259 16.21 0.73 -20.93
C LEU A 259 14.76 0.48 -20.50
N ASP A 260 13.83 0.57 -21.44
CA ASP A 260 12.43 0.27 -21.19
C ASP A 260 12.21 -1.20 -20.85
N ALA A 261 12.88 -2.12 -21.53
CA ALA A 261 12.85 -3.54 -21.25
C ALA A 261 13.61 -3.86 -19.95
N ALA A 262 14.79 -3.29 -19.75
CA ALA A 262 15.61 -3.43 -18.56
C ALA A 262 14.88 -2.96 -17.27
N LEU A 263 14.03 -1.96 -17.39
CA LEU A 263 13.28 -1.38 -16.26
C LEU A 263 11.83 -1.85 -16.18
N ALA A 264 11.38 -2.79 -17.00
CA ALA A 264 9.99 -3.25 -17.01
C ALA A 264 9.55 -3.80 -15.65
N GLY A 265 10.33 -4.72 -15.06
CA GLY A 265 10.06 -5.27 -13.73
C GLY A 265 10.10 -4.22 -12.61
N TRP A 266 11.00 -3.24 -12.73
CA TRP A 266 11.02 -2.12 -11.79
C TRP A 266 9.76 -1.25 -11.86
N ARG A 267 9.21 -1.01 -13.05
CA ARG A 267 7.96 -0.23 -13.21
C ARG A 267 6.81 -0.88 -12.47
N GLU A 268 6.64 -2.18 -12.60
CA GLU A 268 5.61 -2.92 -11.86
C GLU A 268 5.81 -2.81 -10.35
N GLN A 269 7.04 -2.98 -9.88
CA GLN A 269 7.36 -2.83 -8.45
C GLN A 269 7.14 -1.39 -7.95
N ARG A 270 7.54 -0.38 -8.73
CA ARG A 270 7.32 1.04 -8.42
C ARG A 270 5.83 1.33 -8.27
N ASP A 271 5.01 0.86 -9.20
CA ASP A 271 3.57 1.11 -9.19
C ASP A 271 2.89 0.41 -8.00
N ALA A 272 3.35 -0.79 -7.64
CA ALA A 272 2.91 -1.49 -6.43
C ALA A 272 3.31 -0.73 -5.15
N ILE A 273 4.55 -0.25 -5.05
CA ILE A 273 5.03 0.57 -3.92
C ILE A 273 4.22 1.87 -3.84
N ALA A 274 3.96 2.54 -4.96
CA ALA A 274 3.20 3.77 -4.99
C ALA A 274 1.74 3.55 -4.54
N LEU A 275 1.09 2.49 -5.03
CA LEU A 275 -0.28 2.14 -4.64
C LEU A 275 -0.38 1.81 -3.14
N THR A 276 0.50 0.93 -2.64
CA THR A 276 0.50 0.56 -1.21
C THR A 276 0.78 1.76 -0.31
N THR A 277 1.70 2.63 -0.70
CA THR A 277 2.00 3.87 0.01
C THR A 277 0.79 4.82 0.03
N ALA A 278 0.11 4.99 -1.11
CA ALA A 278 -1.09 5.82 -1.21
C ALA A 278 -2.23 5.29 -0.33
N LEU A 279 -2.47 3.97 -0.34
CA LEU A 279 -3.46 3.33 0.52
C LEU A 279 -3.13 3.52 2.01
N PHE A 280 -1.86 3.38 2.38
CA PHE A 280 -1.42 3.56 3.75
C PHE A 280 -1.60 4.99 4.24
N ILE A 281 -1.28 6.00 3.39
CA ILE A 281 -1.51 7.41 3.68
C ILE A 281 -3.01 7.70 3.83
N ALA A 282 -3.85 7.15 2.94
CA ALA A 282 -5.30 7.29 3.01
C ALA A 282 -5.87 6.70 4.32
N MET A 283 -5.36 5.56 4.75
CA MET A 283 -5.74 4.93 6.03
C MET A 283 -5.36 5.81 7.24
N ILE A 284 -4.16 6.39 7.25
CA ILE A 284 -3.73 7.33 8.30
C ILE A 284 -4.65 8.55 8.34
N PHE A 285 -4.97 9.10 7.18
CA PHE A 285 -5.87 10.25 7.07
C PHE A 285 -7.27 9.93 7.60
N ALA A 286 -7.83 8.78 7.18
CA ALA A 286 -9.13 8.30 7.65
C ALA A 286 -9.16 8.09 9.17
N ALA A 287 -8.12 7.46 9.72
CA ALA A 287 -7.97 7.28 11.17
C ALA A 287 -7.88 8.62 11.90
N GLY A 288 -7.15 9.59 11.36
CA GLY A 288 -7.06 10.95 11.88
C GLY A 288 -8.42 11.67 11.92
N VAL A 289 -9.19 11.58 10.83
CA VAL A 289 -10.54 12.16 10.77
C VAL A 289 -11.49 11.50 11.77
N LEU A 290 -11.42 10.17 11.89
CA LEU A 290 -12.23 9.43 12.87
C LEU A 290 -11.87 9.82 14.30
N ALA A 291 -10.58 9.95 14.62
CA ALA A 291 -10.12 10.37 15.94
C ALA A 291 -10.60 11.79 16.28
N LEU A 292 -10.51 12.73 15.35
CA LEU A 292 -11.01 14.10 15.54
C LEU A 292 -12.53 14.12 15.77
N ARG A 293 -13.29 13.36 14.98
CA ARG A 293 -14.76 13.23 15.17
C ARG A 293 -15.11 12.59 16.50
N TYR A 294 -14.33 11.61 16.94
CA TYR A 294 -14.55 10.97 18.25
C TYR A 294 -14.32 11.94 19.39
N VAL A 295 -13.21 12.70 19.35
CA VAL A 295 -12.90 13.74 20.38
C VAL A 295 -13.99 14.80 20.43
N ASP A 296 -14.44 15.27 19.27
CA ASP A 296 -15.51 16.29 19.19
C ASP A 296 -16.84 15.79 19.79
N ARG A 297 -17.27 14.57 19.42
CA ARG A 297 -18.47 13.94 19.99
C ARG A 297 -18.35 13.76 21.51
N MET A 298 -17.18 13.37 22.00
CA MET A 298 -16.96 13.17 23.42
C MET A 298 -17.02 14.51 24.19
N SER A 299 -16.49 15.59 23.62
CA SER A 299 -16.57 16.93 24.20
C SER A 299 -18.01 17.44 24.26
N GLN A 300 -18.79 17.27 23.20
CA GLN A 300 -20.22 17.63 23.14
C GLN A 300 -21.04 16.83 24.17
N ALA A 301 -20.79 15.53 24.29
CA ALA A 301 -21.47 14.69 25.30
C ALA A 301 -21.18 15.17 26.73
N ARG A 302 -19.93 15.50 27.04
CA ARG A 302 -19.54 16.05 28.35
C ARG A 302 -20.25 17.37 28.64
N LEU A 303 -20.31 18.27 27.66
CA LEU A 303 -21.00 19.56 27.81
C LEU A 303 -22.50 19.35 28.04
N ALA A 304 -23.14 18.44 27.29
CA ALA A 304 -24.55 18.13 27.45
C ALA A 304 -24.87 17.54 28.85
N ILE A 305 -24.04 16.65 29.35
CA ILE A 305 -24.17 16.10 30.72
C ILE A 305 -24.01 17.20 31.76
N ALA A 306 -23.00 18.09 31.62
CA ALA A 306 -22.78 19.20 32.53
C ALA A 306 -23.97 20.18 32.55
N GLN A 307 -24.50 20.51 31.35
CA GLN A 307 -25.70 21.36 31.24
C GLN A 307 -26.94 20.72 31.87
N SER A 308 -27.18 19.43 31.60
CA SER A 308 -28.30 18.69 32.19
C SER A 308 -28.22 18.67 33.72
N LYS A 309 -27.03 18.43 34.27
CA LYS A 309 -26.80 18.47 35.71
C LYS A 309 -27.07 19.86 36.31
N ALA A 310 -26.52 20.89 35.68
CA ALA A 310 -26.72 22.27 36.12
C ALA A 310 -28.22 22.69 36.10
N THR A 311 -28.93 22.28 35.03
CA THR A 311 -30.38 22.56 34.90
C THR A 311 -31.18 21.83 35.98
N LEU A 312 -30.81 20.57 36.32
CA LEU A 312 -31.46 19.81 37.37
C LEU A 312 -31.20 20.46 38.76
N GLU A 313 -30.00 20.83 39.06
CA GLU A 313 -29.63 21.53 40.28
C GLU A 313 -30.41 22.85 40.41
N GLN A 314 -30.43 23.65 39.34
CA GLN A 314 -31.20 24.90 39.31
C GLN A 314 -32.70 24.68 39.51
N ALA A 315 -33.25 23.63 38.91
CA ALA A 315 -34.66 23.27 39.11
C ALA A 315 -34.96 22.91 40.57
N LEU A 316 -34.11 22.14 41.21
CA LEU A 316 -34.24 21.79 42.63
C LEU A 316 -34.13 23.03 43.55
N GLU A 317 -33.18 23.93 43.23
CA GLU A 317 -33.00 25.18 44.02
C GLU A 317 -34.13 26.19 43.83
N SER A 318 -34.84 26.16 42.67
CA SER A 318 -35.97 27.05 42.39
C SER A 318 -37.30 26.56 42.97
N MET A 319 -37.34 25.37 43.56
CA MET A 319 -38.59 24.85 44.18
C MET A 319 -38.99 25.66 45.41
N VAL A 320 -40.27 25.94 45.51
CA VAL A 320 -40.88 26.59 46.72
C VAL A 320 -40.95 25.63 47.91
N SER A 321 -40.93 24.36 47.67
CA SER A 321 -40.93 23.32 48.70
C SER A 321 -39.50 22.91 49.05
N GLY A 322 -39.24 22.64 50.32
CA GLY A 322 -38.03 21.98 50.80
C GLY A 322 -37.96 20.55 50.22
N PHE A 323 -36.83 20.20 49.66
CA PHE A 323 -36.57 18.91 49.04
C PHE A 323 -35.42 18.19 49.78
N LEU A 324 -35.61 16.90 50.05
CA LEU A 324 -34.60 16.04 50.65
C LEU A 324 -34.64 14.67 49.99
N LEU A 325 -33.47 14.23 49.44
CA LEU A 325 -33.30 12.91 48.85
C LEU A 325 -32.44 12.04 49.79
N LEU A 326 -32.90 10.85 50.04
CA LEU A 326 -32.20 9.82 50.81
C LEU A 326 -31.86 8.61 49.95
N ASP A 327 -30.74 7.97 50.23
CA ASP A 327 -30.40 6.69 49.61
C ASP A 327 -31.20 5.51 50.21
N SER A 328 -30.99 4.30 49.67
CA SER A 328 -31.61 3.06 50.20
C SER A 328 -31.22 2.72 51.65
N GLN A 329 -30.15 3.34 52.19
CA GLN A 329 -29.71 3.22 53.57
C GLN A 329 -30.22 4.37 54.44
N GLN A 330 -31.14 5.18 53.89
CA GLN A 330 -31.68 6.36 54.58
C GLN A 330 -30.62 7.41 54.95
N ARG A 331 -29.62 7.61 54.10
CA ARG A 331 -28.63 8.67 54.29
C ARG A 331 -28.93 9.80 53.31
N VAL A 332 -28.64 11.01 53.70
CA VAL A 332 -28.86 12.22 52.90
C VAL A 332 -27.97 12.19 51.65
N VAL A 333 -28.58 12.23 50.47
CA VAL A 333 -27.89 12.35 49.17
C VAL A 333 -27.85 13.79 48.70
N GLN A 334 -29.01 14.46 48.73
CA GLN A 334 -29.14 15.83 48.21
C GLN A 334 -30.32 16.54 48.89
N TRP A 335 -30.24 17.84 49.05
CA TRP A 335 -31.32 18.73 49.47
C TRP A 335 -31.23 20.05 48.75
N ASN A 336 -32.31 20.87 48.75
CA ASN A 336 -32.29 22.20 48.23
C ASN A 336 -32.24 23.25 49.35
N ARG A 337 -31.88 24.47 49.00
CA ARG A 337 -31.82 25.61 49.96
C ARG A 337 -33.14 25.90 50.61
N GLN A 338 -34.26 25.64 49.94
CA GLN A 338 -35.57 25.87 50.52
C GLN A 338 -35.85 24.99 51.75
N LEU A 339 -35.27 23.79 51.81
CA LEU A 339 -35.31 22.95 53.00
C LEU A 339 -34.76 23.66 54.23
N GLU A 340 -33.61 24.29 54.10
CA GLU A 340 -32.98 25.06 55.19
C GLU A 340 -33.76 26.35 55.54
N THR A 341 -34.46 26.90 54.57
CA THR A 341 -35.37 28.05 54.81
C THR A 341 -36.59 27.63 55.62
N ILE A 342 -37.21 26.50 55.30
CA ILE A 342 -38.39 25.94 56.00
C ILE A 342 -38.00 25.37 57.38
N LEU A 343 -36.85 24.74 57.47
CA LEU A 343 -36.31 24.12 58.67
C LEU A 343 -34.96 24.76 59.04
N PRO A 344 -34.95 26.00 59.59
CA PRO A 344 -33.73 26.78 59.77
C PRO A 344 -32.66 26.11 60.69
N TRP A 345 -33.08 25.23 61.56
CA TRP A 345 -32.19 24.47 62.48
C TRP A 345 -31.34 23.44 61.75
N LEU A 346 -31.69 23.12 60.51
CA LEU A 346 -30.87 22.24 59.68
C LEU A 346 -29.71 22.96 59.00
N GLN A 347 -29.72 24.31 58.96
CA GLN A 347 -28.69 25.08 58.32
C GLN A 347 -27.34 24.85 59.01
N GLY A 348 -26.34 24.43 58.25
CA GLY A 348 -25.00 24.09 58.78
C GLY A 348 -24.93 22.74 59.52
N VAL A 349 -26.03 22.06 59.71
CA VAL A 349 -26.12 20.73 60.37
C VAL A 349 -26.25 19.61 59.36
N ILE A 350 -27.09 19.83 58.31
CA ILE A 350 -27.31 18.83 57.26
C ILE A 350 -26.06 18.67 56.38
N ALA A 351 -25.65 17.44 56.14
CA ALA A 351 -24.48 17.12 55.34
C ALA A 351 -24.73 15.86 54.47
N PRO A 352 -24.00 15.71 53.34
CA PRO A 352 -24.07 14.50 52.54
C PRO A 352 -23.71 13.25 53.35
N LEU A 353 -24.40 12.13 53.07
CA LEU A 353 -24.26 10.83 53.74
C LEU A 353 -24.67 10.83 55.22
N MET A 354 -25.22 11.95 55.75
CA MET A 354 -25.76 12.01 57.12
C MET A 354 -26.96 11.04 57.25
N PRO A 355 -27.04 10.23 58.31
CA PRO A 355 -28.21 9.40 58.55
C PRO A 355 -29.48 10.24 58.75
N PHE A 356 -30.58 9.86 58.11
CA PHE A 356 -31.86 10.59 58.31
C PHE A 356 -32.32 10.66 59.75
N ARG A 357 -31.93 9.66 60.55
CA ARG A 357 -32.15 9.68 62.01
C ARG A 357 -31.59 10.94 62.66
N SER A 358 -30.40 11.38 62.24
CA SER A 358 -29.76 12.60 62.81
C SER A 358 -30.48 13.87 62.38
N VAL A 359 -31.05 13.89 61.17
CA VAL A 359 -31.92 14.98 60.70
C VAL A 359 -33.19 15.08 61.56
N LEU A 360 -33.77 13.91 61.92
CA LEU A 360 -34.94 13.88 62.81
C LEU A 360 -34.56 14.27 64.23
N GLU A 361 -33.43 13.86 64.75
CA GLU A 361 -32.93 14.23 66.08
C GLU A 361 -32.75 15.76 66.20
N ALA A 362 -32.16 16.39 65.20
CA ALA A 362 -32.06 17.85 65.11
C ALA A 362 -33.42 18.53 65.04
N THR A 363 -34.43 17.88 64.42
CA THR A 363 -35.75 18.45 64.18
C THR A 363 -36.65 18.30 65.41
N VAL A 364 -36.56 17.22 66.17
CA VAL A 364 -37.45 16.94 67.33
C VAL A 364 -37.37 17.99 68.42
N GLU A 365 -36.20 18.57 68.63
CA GLU A 365 -35.96 19.61 69.62
C GLU A 365 -36.79 20.87 69.34
N HIS A 366 -37.01 21.20 68.09
CA HIS A 366 -37.77 22.34 67.62
C HIS A 366 -39.30 22.06 67.48
N LEU A 367 -39.66 20.78 67.45
CA LEU A 367 -41.06 20.34 67.44
C LEU A 367 -41.69 20.38 68.82
N VAL A 368 -41.02 19.78 69.82
CA VAL A 368 -41.53 19.63 71.15
C VAL A 368 -40.39 19.95 72.16
N PRO A 369 -40.18 21.22 72.51
CA PRO A 369 -39.02 21.68 73.27
C PRO A 369 -38.87 21.14 74.71
N ARG A 370 -39.89 20.46 75.27
CA ARG A 370 -39.94 20.03 76.63
C ARG A 370 -39.84 18.51 76.85
N LEU A 371 -39.45 17.77 75.79
CA LEU A 371 -39.26 16.31 75.90
C LEU A 371 -37.94 15.97 76.56
N SER A 372 -37.98 14.93 77.43
CA SER A 372 -36.75 14.30 77.94
C SER A 372 -36.01 13.57 76.85
N ASP A 373 -34.72 13.28 77.07
CA ASP A 373 -33.90 12.58 76.04
C ASP A 373 -34.45 11.20 75.62
N GLU A 374 -35.11 10.51 76.58
CA GLU A 374 -35.73 9.21 76.37
C GLU A 374 -37.00 9.36 75.45
N GLU A 375 -37.77 10.39 75.66
CA GLU A 375 -38.98 10.69 74.86
C GLU A 375 -38.60 11.13 73.44
N ARG A 376 -37.52 11.89 73.30
CA ARG A 376 -36.96 12.26 72.00
C ARG A 376 -36.56 11.02 71.17
N LYS A 377 -35.82 10.09 71.80
CA LYS A 377 -35.42 8.82 71.18
C LYS A 377 -36.63 7.98 70.77
N ARG A 378 -37.68 7.90 71.61
CA ARG A 378 -38.92 7.17 71.30
C ARG A 378 -39.64 7.85 70.13
N TRP A 379 -39.72 9.16 70.08
CA TRP A 379 -40.36 9.91 68.98
C TRP A 379 -39.65 9.64 67.65
N VAL A 380 -38.32 9.74 67.60
CA VAL A 380 -37.51 9.47 66.42
C VAL A 380 -37.75 8.04 65.92
N SER A 381 -37.71 7.05 66.84
CA SER A 381 -37.94 5.66 66.49
C SER A 381 -39.35 5.40 65.94
N GLN A 382 -40.37 5.95 66.58
CA GLN A 382 -41.74 5.87 66.09
C GLN A 382 -41.91 6.57 64.76
N ARG A 383 -41.21 7.67 64.52
CA ARG A 383 -41.25 8.41 63.27
C ARG A 383 -40.65 7.59 62.11
N LEU A 384 -39.54 6.91 62.34
CA LEU A 384 -38.88 6.02 61.38
C LEU A 384 -39.76 4.79 61.06
N GLU A 385 -40.42 4.21 62.07
CA GLU A 385 -41.36 3.09 61.88
C GLU A 385 -42.61 3.49 61.10
N ARG A 386 -43.19 4.65 61.38
CA ARG A 386 -44.34 5.17 60.62
C ARG A 386 -44.04 5.43 59.17
N GLN A 387 -42.81 5.88 58.89
CA GLN A 387 -42.35 6.11 57.51
C GLN A 387 -42.43 4.84 56.65
N LYS A 388 -42.24 3.67 57.22
CA LYS A 388 -42.34 2.38 56.55
C LYS A 388 -43.77 1.99 56.16
N HIS A 389 -44.79 2.50 56.86
CA HIS A 389 -46.17 1.99 56.79
C HIS A 389 -47.20 2.97 56.26
N GLN A 390 -46.90 4.27 56.19
CA GLN A 390 -47.88 5.31 55.78
C GLN A 390 -47.24 6.37 54.87
N PRO A 391 -47.38 6.26 53.56
CA PRO A 391 -46.89 7.26 52.60
C PRO A 391 -47.83 8.47 52.40
N GLU A 392 -48.86 8.62 53.22
CA GLU A 392 -49.82 9.73 53.06
C GLU A 392 -49.20 11.07 53.50
N PRO A 393 -49.56 12.19 52.80
CA PRO A 393 -49.13 13.51 53.20
C PRO A 393 -49.60 13.83 54.61
N ARG A 394 -48.69 14.29 55.47
CA ARG A 394 -49.03 14.64 56.86
C ARG A 394 -48.63 16.08 57.13
N GLU A 395 -49.40 16.72 57.98
CA GLU A 395 -49.09 18.04 58.47
C GLU A 395 -48.47 17.97 59.86
N GLN A 396 -47.46 18.79 60.04
CA GLN A 396 -46.71 18.91 61.27
C GLN A 396 -46.64 20.38 61.70
N SER A 397 -47.19 20.70 62.86
CA SER A 397 -47.10 22.03 63.44
C SER A 397 -45.84 22.12 64.32
N TYR A 398 -45.12 23.19 64.18
CA TYR A 398 -43.88 23.48 64.90
C TYR A 398 -44.12 24.54 65.98
N ALA A 399 -43.23 24.58 67.00
CA ALA A 399 -43.33 25.50 68.11
C ALA A 399 -43.29 27.01 67.71
N ASN A 400 -42.74 27.33 66.58
CA ASN A 400 -42.67 28.66 65.99
C ASN A 400 -44.01 29.07 65.31
N GLY A 401 -45.01 28.21 65.36
CA GLY A 401 -46.34 28.48 64.76
C GLY A 401 -46.45 28.15 63.27
N SER A 402 -45.40 27.58 62.65
CA SER A 402 -45.46 27.11 61.24
C SER A 402 -46.13 25.75 61.17
N THR A 403 -46.85 25.48 60.10
CA THR A 403 -47.44 24.18 59.73
C THR A 403 -46.87 23.72 58.41
N ILE A 404 -46.11 22.61 58.48
CA ILE A 404 -45.42 22.06 57.30
C ILE A 404 -46.08 20.75 56.89
N GLN A 405 -46.48 20.68 55.65
CA GLN A 405 -46.93 19.45 55.01
C GLN A 405 -45.74 18.66 54.53
N ILE A 406 -45.60 17.41 54.96
CA ILE A 406 -44.51 16.51 54.60
C ILE A 406 -45.06 15.40 53.73
N THR A 407 -44.51 15.24 52.54
CA THR A 407 -44.85 14.17 51.59
C THR A 407 -43.63 13.30 51.35
N GLU A 408 -43.78 11.99 51.42
CA GLU A 408 -42.69 11.02 51.27
C GLU A 408 -43.01 10.10 50.08
N ARG A 409 -42.05 9.89 49.18
CA ARG A 409 -42.17 8.99 48.03
C ARG A 409 -40.91 8.15 47.86
N ALA A 410 -41.08 6.84 47.73
CA ALA A 410 -40.01 5.94 47.45
C ALA A 410 -39.49 6.17 46.03
N THR A 411 -38.16 6.10 45.86
CA THR A 411 -37.53 6.09 44.55
C THR A 411 -37.38 4.66 44.01
N PRO A 412 -37.26 4.45 42.71
CA PRO A 412 -37.07 3.11 42.10
C PRO A 412 -35.88 2.35 42.67
N ASP A 413 -34.86 3.07 43.12
CA ASP A 413 -33.59 2.51 43.62
C ASP A 413 -33.65 2.20 45.12
N GLY A 414 -34.87 2.25 45.75
CA GLY A 414 -35.09 1.96 47.15
C GLY A 414 -34.73 3.11 48.09
N GLY A 415 -34.43 4.28 47.59
CA GLY A 415 -34.26 5.51 48.34
C GLY A 415 -35.62 6.21 48.63
N LEU A 416 -35.58 7.43 49.18
CA LEU A 416 -36.72 8.19 49.56
C LEU A 416 -36.58 9.67 49.18
N VAL A 417 -37.60 10.22 48.55
CA VAL A 417 -37.79 11.66 48.35
C VAL A 417 -38.74 12.20 49.38
N ILE A 418 -38.34 13.22 50.12
CA ILE A 418 -39.20 13.91 51.10
C ILE A 418 -39.33 15.35 50.64
N SER A 419 -40.58 15.81 50.50
CA SER A 419 -40.90 17.22 50.25
C SER A 419 -41.54 17.87 51.49
N TYR A 420 -41.13 19.07 51.79
CA TYR A 420 -41.56 19.89 52.88
C TYR A 420 -42.22 21.13 52.29
N HIS A 421 -43.55 21.29 52.51
CA HIS A 421 -44.29 22.43 52.00
C HIS A 421 -44.86 23.24 53.16
N ASP A 422 -44.53 24.52 53.25
CA ASP A 422 -45.12 25.41 54.27
C ASP A 422 -46.56 25.77 53.87
N VAL A 423 -47.48 25.23 54.66
CA VAL A 423 -48.94 25.47 54.44
C VAL A 423 -49.51 26.40 55.51
N THR A 424 -48.65 27.11 56.27
CA THR A 424 -49.06 27.96 57.39
C THR A 424 -50.05 29.04 56.94
N ALA A 425 -49.74 29.75 55.89
CA ALA A 425 -50.66 30.80 55.35
C ALA A 425 -52.01 30.20 54.87
N LEU A 426 -51.94 29.06 54.22
CA LEU A 426 -53.12 28.36 53.71
C LEU A 426 -54.01 27.90 54.88
N ARG A 427 -53.43 27.34 55.94
CA ARG A 427 -54.16 26.90 57.15
C ARG A 427 -54.76 28.08 57.93
N LYS A 428 -54.02 29.18 58.08
CA LYS A 428 -54.55 30.39 58.74
C LYS A 428 -55.73 30.95 57.95
N ALA A 429 -55.65 31.05 56.64
CA ALA A 429 -56.72 31.50 55.80
C ALA A 429 -57.93 30.58 55.84
N SER A 430 -57.73 29.23 55.85
CA SER A 430 -58.83 28.25 55.97
C SER A 430 -59.56 28.39 57.29
N THR A 431 -58.80 28.54 58.40
CA THR A 431 -59.40 28.71 59.78
C THR A 431 -60.15 30.02 59.86
N GLU A 432 -59.63 31.09 59.25
CA GLU A 432 -60.33 32.38 59.21
C GLU A 432 -61.62 32.33 58.40
N ILE A 433 -61.61 31.65 57.23
CA ILE A 433 -62.76 31.40 56.43
C ILE A 433 -63.81 30.59 57.20
N GLU A 434 -63.43 29.54 57.88
CA GLU A 434 -64.33 28.75 58.75
C GLU A 434 -64.90 29.59 59.90
N SER A 435 -64.01 30.41 60.52
CA SER A 435 -64.50 31.32 61.58
C SER A 435 -65.53 32.31 61.02
N LEU A 436 -65.23 32.95 59.92
CA LEU A 436 -66.21 33.88 59.28
C LEU A 436 -67.50 33.21 58.77
N ALA A 437 -67.39 31.94 58.38
CA ALA A 437 -68.52 31.16 57.88
C ALA A 437 -69.48 30.73 58.99
N PHE A 438 -69.03 30.56 60.22
CA PHE A 438 -69.82 30.02 61.30
C PHE A 438 -69.93 30.89 62.56
N TYR A 439 -69.08 31.90 62.69
CA TYR A 439 -69.05 32.82 63.85
C TYR A 439 -69.21 34.28 63.42
N ASP A 440 -69.79 35.08 64.25
CA ASP A 440 -69.95 36.54 64.05
C ASP A 440 -68.58 37.20 64.42
N PRO A 441 -67.99 38.02 63.51
CA PRO A 441 -66.67 38.57 63.72
C PRO A 441 -66.61 39.62 64.84
N LEU A 442 -67.70 40.18 65.29
CA LEU A 442 -67.77 41.23 66.31
C LEU A 442 -67.93 40.64 67.70
N THR A 443 -68.71 39.60 67.86
CA THR A 443 -69.11 39.04 69.14
C THR A 443 -68.50 37.66 69.42
N ASN A 444 -67.89 37.04 68.40
CA ASN A 444 -67.33 35.68 68.39
C ASN A 444 -68.38 34.60 68.79
N LEU A 445 -69.66 34.90 68.69
CA LEU A 445 -70.74 33.95 68.93
C LEU A 445 -71.05 33.21 67.63
N PRO A 446 -71.68 32.02 67.72
CA PRO A 446 -72.23 31.33 66.55
C PRO A 446 -73.16 32.19 65.73
N ASN A 447 -72.78 32.36 64.46
CA ASN A 447 -73.66 33.15 63.55
C ASN A 447 -74.96 32.42 63.26
N ARG A 448 -75.86 33.07 62.60
CA ARG A 448 -77.20 32.52 62.26
C ARG A 448 -77.10 31.19 61.49
N ARG A 449 -76.08 31.00 60.69
CA ARG A 449 -75.84 29.77 59.88
C ARG A 449 -75.49 28.57 60.81
N LEU A 450 -74.54 28.72 61.70
CA LEU A 450 -74.16 27.67 62.65
C LEU A 450 -75.28 27.37 63.66
N LEU A 451 -76.08 28.42 64.11
CA LEU A 451 -77.25 28.25 64.98
C LEU A 451 -78.32 27.42 64.29
N MET A 452 -78.67 27.74 63.03
CA MET A 452 -79.68 26.97 62.28
C MET A 452 -79.22 25.51 62.00
N ASP A 453 -77.93 25.29 61.66
CA ASP A 453 -77.45 23.97 61.46
C ASP A 453 -77.53 23.12 62.74
N ARG A 454 -77.13 23.67 63.88
CA ARG A 454 -77.16 23.02 65.19
C ARG A 454 -78.62 22.76 65.62
N MET A 455 -79.50 23.72 65.42
CA MET A 455 -80.95 23.52 65.66
C MET A 455 -81.52 22.38 64.82
N GLN A 456 -81.19 22.32 63.51
CA GLN A 456 -81.62 21.22 62.65
C GLN A 456 -81.06 19.86 63.12
N GLN A 457 -79.79 19.78 63.54
CA GLN A 457 -79.20 18.57 64.11
C GLN A 457 -79.89 18.13 65.40
N VAL A 458 -80.18 19.07 66.31
CA VAL A 458 -80.92 18.78 67.58
C VAL A 458 -82.30 18.31 67.31
N ILE A 459 -83.07 19.00 66.42
CA ILE A 459 -84.38 18.59 66.02
C ILE A 459 -84.42 17.19 65.38
N ALA A 460 -83.42 16.91 64.49
CA ALA A 460 -83.31 15.61 63.86
C ALA A 460 -82.88 14.51 64.85
N ALA A 461 -82.16 14.84 65.89
CA ALA A 461 -81.81 13.94 67.01
C ALA A 461 -82.98 13.68 67.93
N SER A 462 -83.77 14.75 68.25
CA SER A 462 -84.98 14.68 69.06
C SER A 462 -86.07 13.80 68.38
N VAL A 463 -86.26 13.97 67.08
CA VAL A 463 -87.16 13.14 66.29
C VAL A 463 -86.76 11.66 66.29
N ARG A 464 -85.42 11.36 66.36
CA ARG A 464 -84.92 9.99 66.43
C ARG A 464 -84.95 9.39 67.82
N SER A 465 -84.82 10.18 68.90
CA SER A 465 -84.82 9.73 70.26
C SER A 465 -86.22 9.67 70.98
N GLY A 466 -87.28 10.19 70.31
CA GLY A 466 -88.68 10.17 70.84
C GLY A 466 -88.85 11.05 72.06
N GLN A 467 -88.00 12.05 72.32
CA GLN A 467 -88.15 13.05 73.39
C GLN A 467 -88.45 14.42 72.81
#